data_089d7d85776c93b48ed4b8863e9e2bdd
#
_entry.id   089d7d85776c93b48ed4b8863e9e2bdd
#
_cell.length_a   1.000
_cell.length_b   1.000
_cell.length_c   1.000
_cell.angle_alpha   90.00
_cell.angle_beta   90.00
_cell.angle_gamma   90.00
#
_symmetry.space_group_name_H-M   'P 1'
#
loop_
_entity.id
_entity.type
_entity.pdbx_description
1 polymer ?
#
loop_
_entity_poly.entity_id
_entity_poly.type
_entity_poly.pdbx_seq_one_letter_code
_entity_poly.pdbx_strand_id
1 'polypeptide(L)' 'MRGMQGTVATFDPQSHAGTLLLDDGTELPFPAEAFHRSGLRLLRLGQRVTVEADATGAVTRVSVPGIA' A
#
# COMPACT_ATOMS: atom_id res chain seq x y z
N MET A 1 4.95 3.09 14.57
CA MET A 1 4.39 3.26 13.22
C MET A 1 5.40 3.94 12.31
N ARG A 2 5.63 3.41 11.14
CA ARG A 2 6.63 3.95 10.23
C ARG A 2 5.98 4.28 8.90
N GLY A 3 6.32 5.46 8.37
CA GLY A 3 5.92 5.85 7.03
C GLY A 3 6.98 5.45 6.02
N MET A 4 6.56 4.81 4.93
CA MET A 4 7.43 4.40 3.85
C MET A 4 6.78 4.76 2.53
N GLN A 5 7.59 4.90 1.48
CA GLN A 5 7.07 5.12 0.14
C GLN A 5 7.36 3.93 -0.73
N GLY A 6 6.43 3.64 -1.62
CA GLY A 6 6.57 2.54 -2.54
C GLY A 6 5.71 2.74 -3.77
N THR A 7 5.72 1.71 -4.61
CA THR A 7 4.97 1.71 -5.86
C THR A 7 4.11 0.45 -5.90
N VAL A 8 2.87 0.57 -6.34
CA VAL A 8 1.99 -0.60 -6.45
C VAL A 8 2.53 -1.54 -7.52
N ALA A 9 2.90 -2.74 -7.13
CA ALA A 9 3.39 -3.77 -8.03
C ALA A 9 2.27 -4.68 -8.53
N THR A 10 1.34 -5.06 -7.64
CA THR A 10 0.15 -5.83 -8.02
C THR A 10 -1.05 -5.33 -7.21
N PHE A 11 -2.23 -5.48 -7.77
CA PHE A 11 -3.47 -5.16 -7.09
C PHE A 11 -4.60 -6.01 -7.65
N ASP A 12 -5.32 -6.69 -6.77
CA ASP A 12 -6.47 -7.50 -7.16
C ASP A 12 -7.75 -6.68 -6.90
N PRO A 13 -8.47 -6.26 -7.96
CA PRO A 13 -9.68 -5.47 -7.77
C PRO A 13 -10.83 -6.22 -7.09
N GLN A 14 -10.77 -7.53 -7.02
CA GLN A 14 -11.81 -8.32 -6.33
C GLN A 14 -11.54 -8.41 -4.84
N SER A 15 -10.33 -8.77 -4.46
CA SER A 15 -9.98 -8.93 -3.04
C SER A 15 -9.53 -7.62 -2.40
N HIS A 16 -9.06 -6.66 -3.20
CA HIS A 16 -8.46 -5.40 -2.77
C HIS A 16 -7.12 -5.59 -2.05
N ALA A 17 -6.51 -6.75 -2.19
CA ALA A 17 -5.16 -6.99 -1.68
C ALA A 17 -4.16 -6.85 -2.81
N GLY A 18 -2.88 -6.67 -2.47
CA GLY A 18 -1.85 -6.55 -3.48
C GLY A 18 -0.46 -6.51 -2.87
N THR A 19 0.52 -6.11 -3.69
CA THR A 19 1.89 -5.96 -3.24
C THR A 19 2.44 -4.61 -3.66
N LEU A 20 3.40 -4.13 -2.89
CA LEU A 20 4.09 -2.87 -3.12
C LEU A 20 5.58 -3.16 -3.31
N LEU A 21 6.22 -2.35 -4.14
CA LEU A 21 7.67 -2.37 -4.27
C LEU A 21 8.20 -1.11 -3.58
N LEU A 22 8.95 -1.30 -2.50
CA LEU A 22 9.52 -0.19 -1.76
C LEU A 22 10.73 0.38 -2.49
N ASP A 23 11.14 1.59 -2.11
CA ASP A 23 12.25 2.27 -2.78
C ASP A 23 13.58 1.54 -2.65
N ASP A 24 13.72 0.68 -1.63
CA ASP A 24 14.92 -0.13 -1.45
C ASP A 24 14.89 -1.46 -2.23
N GLY A 25 13.83 -1.71 -3.00
CA GLY A 25 13.67 -2.94 -3.76
C GLY A 25 12.92 -4.04 -3.04
N THR A 26 12.51 -3.82 -1.80
CA THR A 26 11.75 -4.80 -1.03
C THR A 26 10.32 -4.87 -1.51
N GLU A 27 9.82 -6.09 -1.75
CA GLU A 27 8.42 -6.30 -2.06
C GLU A 27 7.64 -6.54 -0.77
N LEU A 28 6.53 -5.83 -0.60
CA LEU A 28 5.76 -5.85 0.63
C LEU A 28 4.30 -6.10 0.31
N PRO A 29 3.69 -7.20 0.78
CA PRO A 29 2.26 -7.43 0.57
C PRO A 29 1.43 -6.53 1.48
N PHE A 30 0.25 -6.13 1.00
CA PHE A 30 -0.70 -5.41 1.83
C PHE A 30 -2.06 -6.12 1.79
N PRO A 31 -2.74 -6.22 2.94
CA PRO A 31 -4.05 -6.86 2.99
C PRO A 31 -5.15 -5.90 2.56
N ALA A 32 -6.32 -6.45 2.23
CA ALA A 32 -7.48 -5.66 1.87
C ALA A 32 -7.86 -4.64 2.95
N GLU A 33 -7.64 -4.98 4.23
CA GLU A 33 -7.94 -4.05 5.32
C GLU A 33 -7.15 -2.76 5.23
N ALA A 34 -5.87 -2.84 4.86
CA ALA A 34 -5.04 -1.65 4.73
C ALA A 34 -5.56 -0.75 3.60
N PHE A 35 -6.02 -1.35 2.52
CA PHE A 35 -6.64 -0.63 1.41
C PHE A 35 -7.95 0.03 1.86
N HIS A 36 -8.79 -0.71 2.58
CA HIS A 36 -10.09 -0.19 3.02
C HIS A 36 -9.94 0.95 4.02
N ARG A 37 -8.96 0.88 4.92
CA ARG A 37 -8.68 1.96 5.87
C ARG A 37 -8.28 3.25 5.19
N SER A 38 -7.73 3.16 3.99
CA SER A 38 -7.26 4.33 3.25
C SER A 38 -8.39 5.11 2.59
N GLY A 39 -9.59 4.55 2.50
CA GLY A 39 -10.71 5.18 1.82
C GLY A 39 -10.55 5.20 0.31
N LEU A 40 -9.58 4.49 -0.22
CA LEU A 40 -9.34 4.41 -1.66
C LEU A 40 -10.32 3.44 -2.30
N ARG A 41 -10.64 3.69 -3.57
CA ARG A 41 -11.52 2.80 -4.34
C ARG A 41 -10.74 1.86 -5.22
N LEU A 42 -9.58 2.29 -5.69
CA LEU A 42 -8.79 1.53 -6.65
C LEU A 42 -7.34 2.00 -6.59
N LEU A 43 -6.42 1.07 -6.75
CA LEU A 43 -5.01 1.39 -6.94
C LEU A 43 -4.61 0.92 -8.33
N ARG A 44 -3.77 1.70 -8.99
CA ARG A 44 -3.24 1.36 -10.31
C ARG A 44 -1.83 0.81 -10.17
N LEU A 45 -1.48 -0.11 -11.05
CA LEU A 45 -0.10 -0.59 -11.12
C LEU A 45 0.81 0.59 -11.47
N GLY A 46 1.93 0.69 -10.77
CA GLY A 46 2.85 1.81 -10.92
C GLY A 46 2.50 3.05 -10.12
N GLN A 47 1.38 3.04 -9.39
CA GLN A 47 0.98 4.17 -8.56
C GLN A 47 1.92 4.32 -7.38
N ARG A 48 2.42 5.56 -7.14
CA ARG A 48 3.19 5.87 -5.93
C ARG A 48 2.25 5.95 -4.74
N VAL A 49 2.66 5.35 -3.64
CA VAL A 49 1.86 5.35 -2.41
C VAL A 49 2.76 5.58 -1.20
N THR A 50 2.16 6.08 -0.14
CA THR A 50 2.77 6.13 1.19
C THR A 50 2.18 4.98 2.01
N VAL A 51 3.03 4.26 2.69
CA VAL A 51 2.67 3.04 3.41
C VAL A 51 2.96 3.22 4.89
N GLU A 52 2.02 2.85 5.73
CA GLU A 52 2.24 2.78 7.17
C GLU A 52 2.25 1.32 7.59
N ALA A 53 3.21 0.97 8.44
CA ALA A 53 3.35 -0.40 8.95
C ALA A 53 3.44 -0.35 10.48
N ASP A 54 3.00 -1.45 11.10
CA ASP A 54 3.09 -1.57 12.55
C ASP A 54 4.47 -2.12 12.98
N ALA A 55 4.63 -2.38 14.28
CA ALA A 55 5.90 -2.85 14.83
C ALA A 55 6.30 -4.23 14.30
N THR A 56 5.36 -5.01 13.78
CA THR A 56 5.65 -6.32 13.20
C THR A 56 6.02 -6.25 11.73
N GLY A 57 5.91 -5.07 11.12
CA GLY A 57 6.17 -4.89 9.70
C GLY A 57 4.96 -5.11 8.81
N ALA A 58 3.81 -5.41 9.39
CA ALA A 58 2.58 -5.58 8.61
C ALA A 58 2.03 -4.23 8.17
N VAL A 59 1.62 -4.14 6.91
CA VAL A 59 1.05 -2.91 6.36
C VAL A 59 -0.32 -2.65 6.98
N THR A 60 -0.47 -1.49 7.61
CA THR A 60 -1.73 -1.11 8.25
C THR A 60 -2.51 -0.09 7.44
N ARG A 61 -1.84 0.66 6.57
CA ARG A 61 -2.50 1.69 5.77
C ARG A 61 -1.69 2.00 4.52
N VAL A 62 -2.41 2.23 3.43
CA VAL A 62 -1.83 2.68 2.15
C VAL A 62 -2.53 3.96 1.75
N SER A 63 -1.79 5.01 1.41
CA SER A 63 -2.38 6.27 0.97
C SER A 63 -1.65 6.80 -0.26
N VAL A 64 -2.37 7.60 -1.06
CA VAL A 64 -1.82 8.20 -2.27
C VAL A 64 -1.33 9.61 -1.94
N PRO A 65 -0.03 9.90 -2.13
CA PRO A 65 0.50 11.24 -1.85
C PRO A 65 -0.18 12.30 -2.71
N GLY A 66 -0.45 13.44 -2.11
CA GLY A 66 -1.05 14.57 -2.81
C GLY A 66 -2.57 14.54 -2.90
N ILE A 67 -3.20 13.48 -2.41
CA ILE A 67 -4.66 13.39 -2.31
C ILE A 67 -5.02 13.49 -0.83
N ALA A 68 -5.75 14.49 -0.50
CA ALA A 68 -6.14 14.75 0.88
C ALA A 68 -7.15 13.73 1.38
#